data_80f36dc87bf64f1432440e4fe6007676
#
_entry.id   80f36dc87bf64f1432440e4fe6007676
#
_cell.length_a   1.000
_cell.length_b   1.000
_cell.length_c   1.000
_cell.angle_alpha   90.00
_cell.angle_beta   90.00
_cell.angle_gamma   90.00
#
_symmetry.space_group_name_H-M   'P 1'
#
loop_
_entity.id
_entity.type
_entity.pdbx_description
1 polymer ?
#
loop_
_entity_poly.entity_id
_entity_poly.type
_entity_poly.pdbx_seq_one_letter_code
_entity_poly.pdbx_strand_id
1 'polypeptide(L)'
;MYEPKVRNEQTDLLMESLLHLTTMEDAYRFFEDLCTLAEVKSMAQRIEVARLLRAGVTYQEIARETGASSATISRVNRALLYGAEGYVRVLDALDAASEEE
;
A
#
# COMPACT_ATOMS: atom_id res chain seq x y z
N MET A 1 -2.06 -22.95 -2.18
CA MET A 1 -1.05 -22.09 -1.50
C MET A 1 -0.77 -20.86 -2.37
N TYR A 2 -0.59 -19.72 -1.73
CA TYR A 2 -0.32 -18.48 -2.44
C TYR A 2 1.04 -18.53 -3.15
N GLU A 3 1.05 -18.22 -4.45
CA GLU A 3 2.27 -18.15 -5.26
C GLU A 3 2.38 -16.75 -5.86
N PRO A 4 3.36 -15.94 -5.42
CA PRO A 4 3.54 -14.58 -5.97
C PRO A 4 3.86 -14.61 -7.46
N LYS A 5 3.19 -13.75 -8.23
CA LYS A 5 3.39 -13.64 -9.67
C LYS A 5 4.74 -13.03 -10.05
N VAL A 6 5.30 -12.23 -9.14
CA VAL A 6 6.53 -11.47 -9.41
C VAL A 6 7.76 -12.06 -8.72
N ARG A 7 7.63 -13.28 -8.17
CA ARG A 7 8.70 -13.88 -7.38
C ARG A 7 9.94 -14.22 -8.21
N ASN A 8 11.08 -13.77 -7.74
CA ASN A 8 12.41 -14.18 -8.19
C ASN A 8 13.37 -13.81 -7.06
N GLU A 9 14.66 -14.11 -7.25
CA GLU A 9 15.67 -13.84 -6.21
C GLU A 9 15.73 -12.36 -5.81
N GLN A 10 15.63 -11.46 -6.78
CA GLN A 10 15.68 -10.02 -6.51
C GLN A 10 14.46 -9.53 -5.76
N THR A 11 13.28 -10.00 -6.14
CA THR A 11 12.06 -9.60 -5.41
C THR A 11 12.01 -10.21 -4.02
N ASP A 12 12.52 -11.45 -3.86
CA ASP A 12 12.64 -12.04 -2.52
C ASP A 12 13.56 -11.21 -1.63
N LEU A 13 14.70 -10.76 -2.17
CA LEU A 13 15.62 -9.88 -1.43
C LEU A 13 14.93 -8.59 -0.99
N LEU A 14 14.16 -7.98 -1.90
CA LEU A 14 13.41 -6.77 -1.56
C LEU A 14 12.43 -7.03 -0.42
N MET A 15 11.64 -8.10 -0.52
CA MET A 15 10.64 -8.41 0.49
C MET A 15 11.29 -8.73 1.84
N GLU A 16 12.39 -9.49 1.83
CA GLU A 16 13.14 -9.76 3.07
C GLU A 16 13.66 -8.46 3.68
N SER A 17 14.15 -7.54 2.84
CA SER A 17 14.64 -6.24 3.32
C SER A 17 13.53 -5.47 4.05
N LEU A 18 12.34 -5.44 3.48
CA LEU A 18 11.20 -4.77 4.11
C LEU A 18 10.85 -5.36 5.48
N LEU A 19 11.00 -6.68 5.63
CA LEU A 19 10.67 -7.35 6.88
C LEU A 19 11.63 -7.00 8.03
N HIS A 20 12.78 -6.41 7.72
CA HIS A 20 13.74 -5.97 8.73
C HIS A 20 13.55 -4.52 9.18
N LEU A 21 12.60 -3.80 8.57
CA LEU A 21 12.28 -2.43 8.96
C LEU A 21 11.39 -2.47 10.21
N THR A 22 11.86 -1.91 11.31
CA THR A 22 11.14 -1.97 12.58
C THR A 22 10.71 -0.61 13.11
N THR A 23 11.19 0.49 12.51
CA THR A 23 10.83 1.84 12.94
C THR A 23 10.39 2.67 11.73
N MET A 24 9.63 3.72 12.01
CA MET A 24 9.22 4.67 10.98
C MET A 24 10.43 5.33 10.33
N GLU A 25 11.43 5.68 11.14
CA GLU A 25 12.65 6.29 10.63
C GLU A 25 13.37 5.37 9.65
N ASP A 26 13.54 4.10 9.99
CA ASP A 26 14.20 3.14 9.10
C ASP A 26 13.43 2.95 7.80
N ALA A 27 12.10 2.92 7.89
CA ALA A 27 11.26 2.80 6.69
C ALA A 27 11.45 4.01 5.78
N TYR A 28 11.44 5.23 6.33
CA TYR A 28 11.68 6.44 5.53
C TYR A 28 13.07 6.42 4.90
N ARG A 29 14.11 6.09 5.68
CA ARG A 29 15.48 6.03 5.17
C ARG A 29 15.61 5.05 4.00
N PHE A 30 15.04 3.86 4.15
CA PHE A 30 15.11 2.82 3.12
C PHE A 30 14.40 3.25 1.84
N PHE A 31 13.19 3.78 1.96
CA PHE A 31 12.42 4.20 0.79
C PHE A 31 13.01 5.44 0.11
N GLU A 32 13.62 6.35 0.86
CA GLU A 32 14.32 7.48 0.26
C GLU A 32 15.50 7.03 -0.60
N ASP A 33 16.22 6.00 -0.17
CA ASP A 33 17.35 5.47 -0.94
C ASP A 33 16.89 4.59 -2.11
N LEU A 34 15.86 3.78 -1.89
CA LEU A 34 15.41 2.78 -2.86
C LEU A 34 14.59 3.37 -3.99
N CYS A 35 13.75 4.33 -3.69
CA CYS A 35 12.74 4.86 -4.60
C CYS A 35 12.96 6.32 -4.93
N THR A 36 12.45 6.76 -6.08
CA THR A 36 12.36 8.18 -6.36
C THR A 36 11.25 8.80 -5.50
N LEU A 37 11.29 10.10 -5.32
CA LEU A 37 10.26 10.82 -4.59
C LEU A 37 8.88 10.59 -5.20
N ALA A 38 8.79 10.59 -6.54
CA ALA A 38 7.53 10.36 -7.24
C ALA A 38 7.00 8.95 -6.98
N GLU A 39 7.88 7.95 -6.93
CA GLU A 39 7.47 6.57 -6.62
C GLU A 39 6.91 6.45 -5.21
N VAL A 40 7.55 7.07 -4.23
CA VAL A 40 7.06 7.05 -2.85
C VAL A 40 5.70 7.72 -2.75
N LYS A 41 5.54 8.90 -3.39
CA LYS A 41 4.26 9.62 -3.39
C LYS A 41 3.15 8.80 -4.03
N SER A 42 3.46 8.10 -5.13
CA SER A 42 2.49 7.25 -5.83
C SER A 42 2.04 6.09 -4.96
N MET A 43 2.97 5.43 -4.28
CA MET A 43 2.64 4.34 -3.37
C MET A 43 1.81 4.82 -2.19
N ALA A 44 2.18 5.97 -1.61
CA ALA A 44 1.45 6.58 -0.50
C ALA A 44 0.01 6.93 -0.90
N GLN A 45 -0.16 7.46 -2.12
CA GLN A 45 -1.49 7.78 -2.64
C GLN A 45 -2.34 6.52 -2.75
N ARG A 46 -1.76 5.43 -3.27
CA ARG A 46 -2.51 4.19 -3.46
C ARG A 46 -2.98 3.57 -2.13
N ILE A 47 -2.14 3.58 -1.10
CA ILE A 47 -2.56 3.03 0.19
C ILE A 47 -3.65 3.90 0.83
N GLU A 48 -3.59 5.22 0.67
CA GLU A 48 -4.62 6.13 1.15
C GLU A 48 -5.94 5.90 0.41
N VAL A 49 -5.88 5.71 -0.93
CA VAL A 49 -7.06 5.38 -1.73
C VAL A 49 -7.70 4.07 -1.23
N ALA A 50 -6.87 3.06 -0.97
CA ALA A 50 -7.37 1.77 -0.48
C ALA A 50 -8.08 1.92 0.86
N ARG A 51 -7.50 2.70 1.77
CA ARG A 51 -8.09 2.96 3.08
C ARG A 51 -9.46 3.63 2.97
N LEU A 52 -9.57 4.63 2.11
CA LEU A 52 -10.82 5.37 1.89
C LEU A 52 -11.88 4.50 1.22
N LEU A 53 -11.49 3.69 0.22
CA LEU A 53 -12.41 2.75 -0.42
C LEU A 53 -12.98 1.78 0.59
N ARG A 54 -12.14 1.25 1.45
CA ARG A 54 -12.54 0.30 2.49
C ARG A 54 -13.51 0.94 3.50
N ALA A 55 -13.34 2.23 3.75
CA ALA A 55 -14.22 3.00 4.64
C ALA A 55 -15.54 3.38 3.98
N GLY A 56 -15.75 3.04 2.70
CA GLY A 56 -16.99 3.32 2.00
C GLY A 56 -17.08 4.73 1.40
N VAL A 57 -15.96 5.43 1.29
CA VAL A 57 -15.92 6.78 0.71
C VAL A 57 -16.13 6.68 -0.79
N THR A 58 -16.89 7.61 -1.38
CA THR A 58 -17.18 7.61 -2.81
C THR A 58 -15.94 7.95 -3.64
N TYR A 59 -15.93 7.52 -4.90
CA TYR A 59 -14.84 7.82 -5.83
C TYR A 59 -14.60 9.33 -5.98
N GLN A 60 -15.68 10.11 -6.06
CA GLN A 60 -15.56 11.57 -6.17
C GLN A 60 -14.84 12.18 -4.98
N GLU A 61 -15.22 11.74 -3.80
CA GLU A 61 -14.62 12.21 -2.55
C GLU A 61 -13.15 11.81 -2.46
N ILE A 62 -12.84 10.57 -2.84
CA ILE A 62 -11.46 10.06 -2.84
C ILE A 62 -10.60 10.87 -3.81
N ALA A 63 -11.10 11.12 -5.03
CA ALA A 63 -10.38 11.92 -6.01
C ALA A 63 -10.08 13.32 -5.48
N ARG A 64 -11.04 13.93 -4.81
CA ARG A 64 -10.87 15.27 -4.23
C ARG A 64 -9.84 15.29 -3.11
N GLU A 65 -9.91 14.30 -2.20
CA GLU A 65 -9.01 14.25 -1.05
C GLU A 65 -7.59 13.83 -1.39
N THR A 66 -7.42 12.91 -2.33
CA THR A 66 -6.11 12.32 -2.63
C THR A 66 -5.46 12.83 -3.89
N GLY A 67 -6.23 13.46 -4.78
CA GLY A 67 -5.74 13.86 -6.10
C GLY A 67 -5.58 12.69 -7.06
N ALA A 68 -6.01 11.47 -6.69
CA ALA A 68 -5.89 10.30 -7.54
C ALA A 68 -6.86 10.40 -8.72
N SER A 69 -6.41 9.91 -9.89
CA SER A 69 -7.28 9.82 -11.07
C SER A 69 -8.31 8.71 -10.87
N SER A 70 -9.41 8.76 -11.64
CA SER A 70 -10.41 7.70 -11.60
C SER A 70 -9.83 6.34 -11.99
N ALA A 71 -8.86 6.33 -12.90
CA ALA A 71 -8.17 5.11 -13.31
C ALA A 71 -7.38 4.50 -12.14
N THR A 72 -6.68 5.34 -11.38
CA THR A 72 -5.94 4.89 -10.19
C THR A 72 -6.90 4.31 -9.14
N ILE A 73 -8.00 5.02 -8.86
CA ILE A 73 -8.99 4.57 -7.88
C ILE A 73 -9.59 3.22 -8.29
N SER A 74 -9.97 3.08 -9.58
CA SER A 74 -10.51 1.83 -10.10
C SER A 74 -9.52 0.67 -9.98
N ARG A 75 -8.25 0.93 -10.29
CA ARG A 75 -7.19 -0.08 -10.19
C ARG A 75 -6.99 -0.54 -8.75
N VAL A 76 -6.94 0.41 -7.82
CA VAL A 76 -6.80 0.08 -6.39
C VAL A 76 -8.01 -0.70 -5.91
N ASN A 77 -9.22 -0.29 -6.31
CA ASN A 77 -10.44 -0.99 -5.93
C ASN A 77 -10.44 -2.44 -6.42
N ARG A 78 -10.01 -2.64 -7.66
CA ARG A 78 -9.91 -4.00 -8.20
C ARG A 78 -8.93 -4.87 -7.40
N ALA A 79 -7.77 -4.31 -7.04
CA ALA A 79 -6.79 -5.02 -6.23
C ALA A 79 -7.32 -5.31 -4.82
N LEU A 80 -8.07 -4.37 -4.26
CA LEU A 80 -8.67 -4.52 -2.93
C LEU A 80 -9.69 -5.66 -2.91
N LEU A 81 -10.51 -5.77 -3.97
CA LEU A 81 -11.58 -6.77 -4.05
C LEU A 81 -11.10 -8.13 -4.57
N TYR A 82 -10.19 -8.14 -5.54
CA TYR A 82 -9.83 -9.35 -6.29
C TYR A 82 -8.33 -9.61 -6.39
N GLY A 83 -7.51 -8.85 -5.67
CA GLY A 83 -6.06 -8.96 -5.75
C GLY A 83 -5.49 -10.04 -4.83
N ALA A 84 -4.23 -9.86 -4.45
CA ALA A 84 -3.47 -10.81 -3.63
C ALA A 84 -3.72 -10.66 -2.12
N GLU A 85 -4.71 -9.88 -1.73
CA GLU A 85 -5.06 -9.58 -0.32
C GLU A 85 -4.04 -8.72 0.42
N GLY A 86 -3.07 -8.16 -0.29
CA GLY A 86 -2.04 -7.32 0.35
C GLY A 86 -2.61 -6.11 1.06
N TYR A 87 -3.50 -5.37 0.39
CA TYR A 87 -4.16 -4.21 1.01
C TYR A 87 -4.98 -4.62 2.23
N VAL A 88 -5.75 -5.71 2.10
CA VAL A 88 -6.62 -6.18 3.18
C VAL A 88 -5.79 -6.52 4.42
N ARG A 89 -4.72 -7.27 4.23
CA ARG A 89 -3.85 -7.71 5.35
C ARG A 89 -3.17 -6.54 6.04
N VAL A 90 -2.65 -5.60 5.25
CA VAL A 90 -1.95 -4.43 5.82
C VAL A 90 -2.95 -3.52 6.53
N LEU A 91 -4.11 -3.25 5.92
CA LEU A 91 -5.12 -2.39 6.54
C LEU A 91 -5.69 -3.02 7.81
N ASP A 92 -5.89 -4.34 7.81
CA ASP A 92 -6.32 -5.06 9.02
C ASP A 92 -5.28 -4.91 10.14
N ALA A 93 -4.00 -5.05 9.80
CA ALA A 93 -2.92 -4.91 10.78
C ALA A 93 -2.84 -3.49 11.35
N LEU A 94 -3.02 -2.47 10.49
CA LEU A 94 -3.02 -1.08 10.91
C LEU A 94 -4.20 -0.78 11.84
N ASP A 95 -5.38 -1.30 11.52
CA ASP A 95 -6.58 -1.13 12.34
C ASP A 95 -6.40 -1.81 13.70
N ALA A 96 -5.86 -3.02 13.72
CA ALA A 96 -5.61 -3.74 14.97
C ALA A 96 -4.61 -3.01 15.86
N ALA A 97 -3.54 -2.46 15.28
CA ALA A 97 -2.55 -1.68 16.03
C ALA A 97 -3.17 -0.41 16.61
N SER A 98 -4.05 0.25 15.85
CA SER A 98 -4.75 1.46 16.31
C SER A 98 -5.68 1.15 17.48
N GLU A 99 -6.35 -0.01 17.46
CA GLU A 99 -7.25 -0.43 18.52
C GLU A 99 -6.52 -0.73 19.84
N GLU A 100 -5.25 -1.11 19.76
CA GLU A 100 -4.42 -1.40 20.93
C GLU A 100 -3.98 -0.13 21.67
N GLU A 101 -4.05 1.02 21.02
CA GLU A 101 -3.69 2.30 21.61
C GLU A 101 -4.85 2.87 22.41
#